data_6c1dd6dccb46df4ea7406e78c270677d
#
_entry.id   6c1dd6dccb46df4ea7406e78c270677d
#
_cell.length_a   1.000
_cell.length_b   1.000
_cell.length_c   1.000
_cell.angle_alpha   90.00
_cell.angle_beta   90.00
_cell.angle_gamma   90.00
#
_symmetry.space_group_name_H-M   'P 1'
#
loop_
_entity.id
_entity.type
_entity.pdbx_description
1 polymer ?
#
loop_
_entity_poly.entity_id
_entity_poly.type
_entity_poly.pdbx_seq_one_letter_code
_entity_poly.pdbx_strand_id
1 'polypeptide(L)'
;FLYGFFILPESLRVRSTAPLSLGRLNPFSAIWSLAGNLSLRPLLVVITLFTLAQSLMQCTWALYTEFRYGWTPRTIGFSIFLLGAAITFTQGWLLPRLTNHFSAGHLITGGLLIGLTALLGIGLSPTGGPALILLAAFAFMGIVGPTLQSIISRTGSRTTQGIRLGAASSLNSFTGAVSPVIGTPLLFCTTQNAPNDIAAGTPYFLAAFLVAAALLLSQRLGIGKAITDNQQ
;
A
#
# COMPACT_ATOMS: atom_id res chain seq x y z
N PHE A 1 1.61 -12.30 -22.29
CA PHE A 1 2.63 -13.34 -22.11
C PHE A 1 3.28 -13.71 -23.45
N LEU A 2 2.53 -14.06 -24.50
CA LEU A 2 3.05 -14.41 -25.83
C LEU A 2 3.93 -13.32 -26.46
N TYR A 3 3.49 -12.06 -26.41
CA TYR A 3 4.28 -10.93 -26.88
C TYR A 3 5.63 -10.82 -26.15
N GLY A 4 5.62 -10.97 -24.82
CA GLY A 4 6.84 -10.91 -24.00
C GLY A 4 7.81 -12.05 -24.30
N PHE A 5 7.31 -13.24 -24.61
CA PHE A 5 8.12 -14.41 -24.90
C PHE A 5 8.81 -14.34 -26.28
N PHE A 6 8.14 -13.79 -27.30
CA PHE A 6 8.63 -13.81 -28.67
C PHE A 6 9.34 -12.52 -29.11
N ILE A 7 9.01 -11.38 -28.52
CA ILE A 7 9.45 -10.07 -29.04
C ILE A 7 10.41 -9.34 -28.08
N LEU A 8 10.30 -9.57 -26.76
CA LEU A 8 11.20 -8.91 -25.81
C LEU A 8 12.60 -9.57 -25.86
N PRO A 9 13.64 -8.81 -26.20
CA PRO A 9 15.02 -9.32 -26.10
C PRO A 9 15.39 -9.56 -24.66
N GLU A 10 16.19 -10.59 -24.40
CA GLU A 10 16.71 -10.90 -23.08
C GLU A 10 17.53 -9.71 -22.55
N SER A 11 17.05 -9.07 -21.49
CA SER A 11 17.70 -7.90 -20.89
C SER A 11 18.85 -8.27 -19.94
N LEU A 12 18.97 -9.53 -19.55
CA LEU A 12 20.05 -10.06 -18.72
C LEU A 12 21.26 -10.44 -19.57
N ARG A 13 22.28 -9.59 -19.58
CA ARG A 13 23.54 -9.87 -20.29
C ARG A 13 24.36 -11.01 -19.66
N VAL A 14 24.18 -11.26 -18.39
CA VAL A 14 24.85 -12.36 -17.65
C VAL A 14 23.79 -13.20 -16.96
N ARG A 15 23.53 -14.39 -17.50
CA ARG A 15 22.64 -15.36 -16.85
C ARG A 15 23.29 -15.91 -15.60
N SER A 16 22.58 -15.86 -14.47
CA SER A 16 23.00 -16.58 -13.28
C SER A 16 22.92 -18.09 -13.55
N THR A 17 24.04 -18.79 -13.48
CA THR A 17 24.10 -20.25 -13.57
C THR A 17 23.80 -20.93 -12.24
N ALA A 18 23.42 -20.17 -11.21
CA ALA A 18 23.09 -20.74 -9.91
C ALA A 18 21.85 -21.65 -10.00
N PRO A 19 21.91 -22.88 -9.51
CA PRO A 19 20.78 -23.80 -9.55
C PRO A 19 19.59 -23.21 -8.80
N LEU A 20 18.38 -23.36 -9.38
CA LEU A 20 17.13 -23.00 -8.74
C LEU A 20 16.94 -23.92 -7.53
N SER A 21 17.25 -23.47 -6.33
CA SER A 21 16.94 -24.20 -5.11
C SER A 21 15.51 -23.89 -4.68
N LEU A 22 14.74 -24.92 -4.34
CA LEU A 22 13.38 -24.78 -3.81
C LEU A 22 13.31 -23.85 -2.59
N GLY A 23 14.39 -23.78 -1.80
CA GLY A 23 14.50 -22.86 -0.69
C GLY A 23 14.52 -21.37 -1.10
N ARG A 24 14.96 -21.05 -2.32
CA ARG A 24 14.92 -19.68 -2.87
C ARG A 24 13.55 -19.29 -3.45
N LEU A 25 12.71 -20.28 -3.74
CA LEU A 25 11.32 -20.07 -4.17
C LEU A 25 10.37 -19.80 -3.00
N ASN A 26 10.81 -20.00 -1.76
CA ASN A 26 10.01 -19.71 -0.58
C ASN A 26 9.90 -18.17 -0.40
N PRO A 27 8.69 -17.57 -0.51
CA PRO A 27 8.50 -16.14 -0.38
C PRO A 27 8.95 -15.59 0.99
N PHE A 28 8.87 -16.43 2.03
CA PHE A 28 9.35 -16.07 3.36
C PHE A 28 10.89 -15.98 3.42
N SER A 29 11.62 -16.79 2.65
CA SER A 29 13.08 -16.72 2.62
C SER A 29 13.57 -15.38 2.07
N ALA A 30 12.89 -14.82 1.08
CA ALA A 30 13.18 -13.50 0.55
C ALA A 30 12.96 -12.40 1.59
N ILE A 31 11.86 -12.47 2.34
CA ILE A 31 11.57 -11.54 3.46
C ILE A 31 12.64 -11.65 4.54
N TRP A 32 12.99 -12.88 4.97
CA TRP A 32 14.03 -13.11 5.99
C TRP A 32 15.40 -12.63 5.56
N SER A 33 15.79 -12.87 4.29
CA SER A 33 17.07 -12.40 3.76
C SER A 33 17.18 -10.87 3.74
N LEU A 34 16.08 -10.17 3.44
CA LEU A 34 16.01 -8.71 3.50
C LEU A 34 15.93 -8.20 4.93
N ALA A 35 15.20 -8.88 5.81
CA ALA A 35 15.14 -8.58 7.22
C ALA A 35 16.49 -8.78 7.94
N GLY A 36 17.38 -9.60 7.39
CA GLY A 36 18.78 -9.70 7.83
C GLY A 36 19.59 -8.42 7.64
N ASN A 37 19.20 -7.58 6.68
CA ASN A 37 19.85 -6.29 6.42
C ASN A 37 19.25 -5.19 7.29
N LEU A 38 19.97 -4.74 8.30
CA LEU A 38 19.55 -3.73 9.26
C LEU A 38 19.06 -2.44 8.60
N SER A 39 19.65 -2.03 7.48
CA SER A 39 19.27 -0.82 6.75
C SER A 39 17.94 -0.94 6.02
N LEU A 40 17.48 -2.15 5.66
CA LEU A 40 16.23 -2.38 4.93
C LEU A 40 15.05 -2.73 5.84
N ARG A 41 15.30 -3.19 7.06
CA ARG A 41 14.25 -3.55 8.03
C ARG A 41 13.19 -2.45 8.19
N PRO A 42 13.58 -1.19 8.43
CA PRO A 42 12.59 -0.13 8.67
C PRO A 42 11.73 0.13 7.43
N LEU A 43 12.30 0.02 6.23
CA LEU A 43 11.58 0.18 4.99
C LEU A 43 10.54 -0.94 4.80
N LEU A 44 10.91 -2.18 5.13
CA LEU A 44 9.99 -3.32 5.08
C LEU A 44 8.84 -3.16 6.07
N VAL A 45 9.11 -2.65 7.28
CA VAL A 45 8.06 -2.38 8.27
C VAL A 45 7.10 -1.30 7.77
N VAL A 46 7.60 -0.20 7.21
CA VAL A 46 6.75 0.86 6.63
C VAL A 46 5.88 0.32 5.50
N ILE A 47 6.44 -0.51 4.61
CA ILE A 47 5.68 -1.15 3.52
C ILE A 47 4.58 -2.05 4.09
N THR A 48 4.92 -2.88 5.08
CA THR A 48 3.96 -3.82 5.69
C THR A 48 2.80 -3.07 6.35
N LEU A 49 3.09 -2.03 7.13
CA LEU A 49 2.06 -1.20 7.78
C LEU A 49 1.17 -0.51 6.75
N PHE A 50 1.78 0.09 5.72
CA PHE A 50 1.07 0.75 4.63
C PHE A 50 0.18 -0.22 3.85
N THR A 51 0.72 -1.37 3.40
CA THR A 51 -0.04 -2.35 2.60
C THR A 51 -1.13 -3.01 3.43
N LEU A 52 -0.90 -3.25 4.72
CA LEU A 52 -1.92 -3.79 5.63
C LEU A 52 -3.07 -2.80 5.79
N ALA A 53 -2.78 -1.52 6.02
CA ALA A 53 -3.80 -0.47 6.13
C ALA A 53 -4.63 -0.34 4.84
N GLN A 54 -3.96 -0.35 3.68
CA GLN A 54 -4.63 -0.29 2.39
C GLN A 54 -5.52 -1.52 2.15
N SER A 55 -5.04 -2.71 2.46
CA SER A 55 -5.81 -3.95 2.31
C SER A 55 -6.99 -4.02 3.28
N LEU A 56 -6.84 -3.54 4.53
CA LEU A 56 -7.94 -3.45 5.50
C LEU A 56 -9.07 -2.56 4.96
N MET A 57 -8.73 -1.39 4.43
CA MET A 57 -9.72 -0.50 3.82
C MET A 57 -10.43 -1.18 2.66
N GLN A 58 -9.70 -1.82 1.75
CA GLN A 58 -10.28 -2.44 0.55
C GLN A 58 -11.20 -3.63 0.88
N CYS A 59 -10.80 -4.52 1.80
CA CYS A 59 -11.58 -5.71 2.14
C CYS A 59 -12.85 -5.39 2.94
N THR A 60 -12.89 -4.28 3.68
CA THR A 60 -14.05 -3.90 4.49
C THR A 60 -14.97 -2.90 3.81
N TRP A 61 -14.55 -2.24 2.70
CA TRP A 61 -15.27 -1.13 2.08
C TRP A 61 -16.71 -1.47 1.72
N ALA A 62 -16.93 -2.57 1.01
CA ALA A 62 -18.26 -2.95 0.53
C ALA A 62 -19.22 -3.20 1.71
N LEU A 63 -18.80 -4.03 2.66
CA LEU A 63 -19.60 -4.37 3.85
C LEU A 63 -19.87 -3.15 4.73
N TYR A 64 -18.87 -2.30 4.91
CA TYR A 64 -19.00 -1.09 5.71
C TYR A 64 -19.99 -0.10 5.10
N THR A 65 -19.89 0.16 3.80
CA THR A 65 -20.78 1.14 3.12
C THR A 65 -22.20 0.64 2.98
N GLU A 66 -22.40 -0.67 2.82
CA GLU A 66 -23.71 -1.29 2.90
C GLU A 66 -24.31 -1.12 4.28
N PHE A 67 -23.58 -1.46 5.34
CA PHE A 67 -24.05 -1.37 6.72
C PHE A 67 -24.29 0.08 7.16
N ARG A 68 -23.31 0.96 6.93
CA ARG A 68 -23.32 2.33 7.47
C ARG A 68 -24.23 3.28 6.69
N TYR A 69 -24.22 3.17 5.36
CA TYR A 69 -24.92 4.12 4.47
C TYR A 69 -26.11 3.48 3.75
N GLY A 70 -26.36 2.17 3.92
CA GLY A 70 -27.42 1.47 3.19
C GLY A 70 -27.20 1.45 1.68
N TRP A 71 -25.94 1.46 1.23
CA TRP A 71 -25.64 1.52 -0.20
C TRP A 71 -26.03 0.23 -0.90
N THR A 72 -26.61 0.38 -2.09
CA THR A 72 -26.89 -0.74 -2.98
C THR A 72 -25.60 -1.23 -3.67
N PRO A 73 -25.55 -2.48 -4.18
CA PRO A 73 -24.42 -2.98 -4.95
C PRO A 73 -24.01 -2.07 -6.12
N ARG A 74 -24.98 -1.35 -6.72
CA ARG A 74 -24.72 -0.37 -7.79
C ARG A 74 -23.92 0.82 -7.27
N THR A 75 -24.28 1.37 -6.13
CA THR A 75 -23.57 2.52 -5.52
C THR A 75 -22.18 2.11 -5.05
N ILE A 76 -22.05 0.90 -4.47
CA ILE A 76 -20.76 0.35 -4.06
C ILE A 76 -19.85 0.16 -5.29
N GLY A 77 -20.39 -0.44 -6.38
CA GLY A 77 -19.63 -0.61 -7.62
C GLY A 77 -19.18 0.72 -8.21
N PHE A 78 -20.05 1.76 -8.19
CA PHE A 78 -19.66 3.10 -8.62
C PHE A 78 -18.55 3.71 -7.77
N SER A 79 -18.59 3.53 -6.44
CA SER A 79 -17.53 4.01 -5.54
C SER A 79 -16.18 3.35 -5.80
N ILE A 80 -16.18 2.04 -6.06
CA ILE A 80 -14.96 1.28 -6.42
C ILE A 80 -14.42 1.73 -7.79
N PHE A 81 -15.31 1.96 -8.76
CA PHE A 81 -14.93 2.54 -10.05
C PHE A 81 -14.28 3.92 -9.89
N LEU A 82 -14.88 4.80 -9.07
CA LEU A 82 -14.34 6.11 -8.76
C LEU A 82 -12.94 6.01 -8.11
N LEU A 83 -12.77 5.10 -7.16
CA LEU A 83 -11.47 4.83 -6.54
C LEU A 83 -10.44 4.38 -7.58
N GLY A 84 -10.80 3.44 -8.46
CA GLY A 84 -9.92 2.95 -9.53
C GLY A 84 -9.52 4.07 -10.50
N ALA A 85 -10.48 4.91 -10.91
CA ALA A 85 -10.21 6.06 -11.77
C ALA A 85 -9.28 7.08 -11.08
N ALA A 86 -9.53 7.37 -9.80
CA ALA A 86 -8.68 8.28 -9.02
C ALA A 86 -7.26 7.72 -8.81
N ILE A 87 -7.10 6.42 -8.57
CA ILE A 87 -5.79 5.77 -8.49
C ILE A 87 -5.06 5.85 -9.84
N THR A 88 -5.77 5.56 -10.93
CA THR A 88 -5.20 5.63 -12.29
C THR A 88 -4.72 7.03 -12.62
N PHE A 89 -5.53 8.05 -12.30
CA PHE A 89 -5.14 9.44 -12.46
C PHE A 89 -3.91 9.79 -11.59
N THR A 90 -3.94 9.37 -10.34
CA THR A 90 -2.86 9.66 -9.38
C THR A 90 -1.55 9.00 -9.79
N GLN A 91 -1.56 7.73 -10.18
CA GLN A 91 -0.34 7.01 -10.54
C GLN A 91 0.10 7.27 -11.99
N GLY A 92 -0.85 7.40 -12.91
CA GLY A 92 -0.54 7.57 -14.34
C GLY A 92 -0.18 8.99 -14.73
N TRP A 93 -0.83 9.99 -14.13
CA TRP A 93 -0.65 11.39 -14.52
C TRP A 93 0.03 12.24 -13.45
N LEU A 94 -0.39 12.12 -12.19
CA LEU A 94 0.09 12.98 -11.11
C LEU A 94 1.46 12.55 -10.60
N LEU A 95 1.67 11.26 -10.33
CA LEU A 95 2.93 10.75 -9.79
C LEU A 95 4.15 11.09 -10.67
N PRO A 96 4.14 10.92 -12.02
CA PRO A 96 5.27 11.30 -12.85
C PRO A 96 5.60 12.80 -12.77
N ARG A 97 4.60 13.66 -12.59
CA ARG A 97 4.83 15.11 -12.41
C ARG A 97 5.40 15.45 -11.06
N LEU A 98 4.87 14.84 -10.02
CA LEU A 98 5.33 15.08 -8.64
C LEU A 98 6.76 14.59 -8.41
N THR A 99 7.17 13.49 -9.03
CA THR A 99 8.53 12.96 -8.91
C THR A 99 9.60 13.89 -9.53
N ASN A 100 9.22 14.80 -10.44
CA ASN A 100 10.12 15.79 -10.99
C ASN A 100 10.36 16.99 -10.05
N HIS A 101 9.46 17.24 -9.09
CA HIS A 101 9.50 18.42 -8.22
C HIS A 101 9.73 18.07 -6.74
N PHE A 102 9.38 16.86 -6.33
CA PHE A 102 9.43 16.45 -4.93
C PHE A 102 10.30 15.21 -4.75
N SER A 103 11.06 15.19 -3.66
CA SER A 103 11.82 13.99 -3.28
C SER A 103 10.89 12.85 -2.87
N ALA A 104 11.38 11.60 -2.99
CA ALA A 104 10.63 10.42 -2.61
C ALA A 104 10.11 10.48 -1.15
N GLY A 105 10.88 11.08 -0.25
CA GLY A 105 10.47 11.27 1.15
C GLY A 105 9.26 12.19 1.31
N HIS A 106 9.21 13.29 0.56
CA HIS A 106 8.05 14.19 0.57
C HIS A 106 6.81 13.50 0.00
N LEU A 107 6.97 12.70 -1.05
CA LEU A 107 5.86 11.95 -1.67
C LEU A 107 5.29 10.89 -0.71
N ILE A 108 6.15 10.17 0.00
CA ILE A 108 5.73 9.18 1.00
C ILE A 108 5.01 9.89 2.16
N THR A 109 5.61 10.94 2.71
CA THR A 109 5.03 11.69 3.83
C THR A 109 3.68 12.31 3.46
N GLY A 110 3.60 12.98 2.30
CA GLY A 110 2.38 13.60 1.80
C GLY A 110 1.28 12.56 1.52
N GLY A 111 1.62 11.45 0.85
CA GLY A 111 0.68 10.37 0.57
C GLY A 111 0.14 9.71 1.85
N LEU A 112 1.00 9.44 2.83
CA LEU A 112 0.59 8.88 4.13
C LEU A 112 -0.27 9.86 4.93
N LEU A 113 0.04 11.16 4.93
CA LEU A 113 -0.77 12.18 5.61
C LEU A 113 -2.17 12.29 5.00
N ILE A 114 -2.28 12.36 3.67
CA ILE A 114 -3.57 12.41 2.98
C ILE A 114 -4.35 11.11 3.25
N GLY A 115 -3.69 9.95 3.19
CA GLY A 115 -4.31 8.68 3.50
C GLY A 115 -4.80 8.59 4.95
N LEU A 116 -4.02 9.08 5.92
CA LEU A 116 -4.39 9.13 7.33
C LEU A 116 -5.65 9.97 7.54
N THR A 117 -5.67 11.19 7.00
CA THR A 117 -6.83 12.09 7.13
C THR A 117 -8.07 11.52 6.42
N ALA A 118 -7.89 10.88 5.25
CA ALA A 118 -8.97 10.24 4.52
C ALA A 118 -9.56 9.06 5.33
N LEU A 119 -8.72 8.18 5.88
CA LEU A 119 -9.18 7.04 6.69
C LEU A 119 -9.92 7.47 7.95
N LEU A 120 -9.37 8.44 8.69
CA LEU A 120 -10.04 9.01 9.87
C LEU A 120 -11.39 9.64 9.49
N GLY A 121 -11.40 10.41 8.41
CA GLY A 121 -12.62 11.05 7.93
C GLY A 121 -13.69 10.04 7.47
N ILE A 122 -13.32 8.97 6.77
CA ILE A 122 -14.24 7.89 6.38
C ILE A 122 -14.83 7.22 7.62
N GLY A 123 -14.00 6.87 8.60
CA GLY A 123 -14.46 6.26 9.86
C GLY A 123 -15.43 7.14 10.65
N LEU A 124 -15.24 8.46 10.60
CA LEU A 124 -16.08 9.45 11.28
C LEU A 124 -17.30 9.90 10.45
N SER A 125 -17.32 9.65 9.14
CA SER A 125 -18.36 10.19 8.25
C SER A 125 -19.74 9.60 8.56
N PRO A 126 -20.74 10.45 8.86
CA PRO A 126 -22.09 9.99 9.13
C PRO A 126 -22.88 9.69 7.85
N THR A 127 -22.44 10.19 6.70
CA THR A 127 -23.14 10.08 5.43
C THR A 127 -22.22 9.68 4.28
N GLY A 128 -22.79 9.07 3.24
CA GLY A 128 -22.01 8.55 2.12
C GLY A 128 -21.39 9.61 1.19
N GLY A 129 -21.94 10.84 1.15
CA GLY A 129 -21.41 11.91 0.29
C GLY A 129 -19.98 12.32 0.64
N PRO A 130 -19.72 12.79 1.87
CA PRO A 130 -18.36 13.05 2.33
C PRO A 130 -17.42 11.83 2.22
N ALA A 131 -17.94 10.61 2.47
CA ALA A 131 -17.14 9.39 2.35
C ALA A 131 -16.63 9.17 0.92
N LEU A 132 -17.39 9.51 -0.13
CA LEU A 132 -16.93 9.43 -1.53
C LEU A 132 -15.79 10.42 -1.82
N ILE A 133 -15.87 11.64 -1.29
CA ILE A 133 -14.82 12.65 -1.45
C ILE A 133 -13.53 12.16 -0.77
N LEU A 134 -13.68 11.64 0.45
CA LEU A 134 -12.55 11.09 1.21
C LEU A 134 -11.95 9.83 0.56
N LEU A 135 -12.79 9.01 -0.09
CA LEU A 135 -12.33 7.88 -0.88
C LEU A 135 -11.48 8.33 -2.07
N ALA A 136 -11.89 9.39 -2.77
CA ALA A 136 -11.08 9.98 -3.83
C ALA A 136 -9.77 10.57 -3.28
N ALA A 137 -9.80 11.22 -2.10
CA ALA A 137 -8.58 11.68 -1.42
C ALA A 137 -7.68 10.51 -1.02
N PHE A 138 -8.23 9.39 -0.55
CA PHE A 138 -7.48 8.18 -0.23
C PHE A 138 -6.70 7.64 -1.44
N ALA A 139 -7.17 7.84 -2.66
CA ALA A 139 -6.46 7.43 -3.87
C ALA A 139 -5.05 8.08 -3.99
N PHE A 140 -4.84 9.27 -3.42
CA PHE A 140 -3.52 9.91 -3.39
C PHE A 140 -2.50 9.15 -2.53
N MET A 141 -2.96 8.39 -1.54
CA MET A 141 -2.10 7.45 -0.80
C MET A 141 -1.49 6.39 -1.73
N GLY A 142 -2.11 6.11 -2.89
CA GLY A 142 -1.59 5.21 -3.92
C GLY A 142 -0.23 5.61 -4.51
N ILE A 143 0.25 6.84 -4.26
CA ILE A 143 1.61 7.29 -4.62
C ILE A 143 2.68 6.56 -3.79
N VAL A 144 2.35 6.18 -2.54
CA VAL A 144 3.31 5.64 -1.57
C VAL A 144 3.87 4.30 -2.04
N GLY A 145 3.04 3.39 -2.54
CA GLY A 145 3.44 2.05 -2.97
C GLY A 145 4.53 2.06 -4.07
N PRO A 146 4.28 2.67 -5.24
CA PRO A 146 5.28 2.79 -6.30
C PRO A 146 6.55 3.51 -5.86
N THR A 147 6.43 4.53 -4.99
CA THR A 147 7.59 5.27 -4.47
C THR A 147 8.46 4.38 -3.59
N LEU A 148 7.87 3.62 -2.67
CA LEU A 148 8.58 2.66 -1.82
C LEU A 148 9.22 1.53 -2.66
N GLN A 149 8.52 1.00 -3.67
CA GLN A 149 9.08 0.00 -4.58
C GLN A 149 10.26 0.54 -5.38
N SER A 150 10.19 1.80 -5.83
CA SER A 150 11.32 2.46 -6.51
C SER A 150 12.55 2.55 -5.60
N ILE A 151 12.37 2.88 -4.32
CA ILE A 151 13.45 2.92 -3.33
C ILE A 151 14.07 1.54 -3.16
N ILE A 152 13.26 0.50 -2.95
CA ILE A 152 13.74 -0.89 -2.80
C ILE A 152 14.53 -1.32 -4.03
N SER A 153 14.06 -1.01 -5.23
CA SER A 153 14.71 -1.41 -6.47
C SER A 153 16.07 -0.74 -6.66
N ARG A 154 16.21 0.53 -6.22
CA ARG A 154 17.45 1.30 -6.35
C ARG A 154 18.51 0.96 -5.28
N THR A 155 18.10 0.45 -4.13
CA THR A 155 18.97 0.19 -2.98
C THR A 155 19.73 -1.13 -3.13
N GLY A 156 20.58 -1.34 -4.15
CA GLY A 156 21.40 -2.53 -4.26
C GLY A 156 21.81 -2.92 -5.67
N SER A 157 22.52 -4.05 -5.79
CA SER A 157 23.00 -4.54 -7.08
C SER A 157 21.83 -5.01 -7.98
N ARG A 158 22.03 -4.93 -9.30
CA ARG A 158 21.05 -5.42 -10.29
C ARG A 158 20.72 -6.90 -10.10
N THR A 159 21.65 -7.70 -9.56
CA THR A 159 21.46 -9.13 -9.31
C THR A 159 20.50 -9.44 -8.15
N THR A 160 20.33 -8.51 -7.19
CA THR A 160 19.44 -8.68 -6.03
C THR A 160 18.09 -7.98 -6.18
N GLN A 161 17.91 -7.19 -7.24
CA GLN A 161 16.68 -6.44 -7.49
C GLN A 161 15.44 -7.33 -7.57
N GLY A 162 15.52 -8.46 -8.28
CA GLY A 162 14.40 -9.41 -8.39
C GLY A 162 13.98 -10.00 -7.03
N ILE A 163 14.95 -10.34 -6.17
CA ILE A 163 14.68 -10.87 -4.82
C ILE A 163 13.94 -9.83 -3.98
N ARG A 164 14.33 -8.56 -4.07
CA ARG A 164 13.74 -7.46 -3.30
C ARG A 164 12.32 -7.13 -3.74
N LEU A 165 12.09 -7.05 -5.05
CA LEU A 165 10.75 -6.86 -5.59
C LEU A 165 9.85 -8.05 -5.30
N GLY A 166 10.39 -9.27 -5.36
CA GLY A 166 9.70 -10.49 -4.95
C GLY A 166 9.29 -10.47 -3.48
N ALA A 167 10.18 -10.03 -2.58
CA ALA A 167 9.86 -9.89 -1.16
C ALA A 167 8.78 -8.82 -0.90
N ALA A 168 8.84 -7.67 -1.58
CA ALA A 168 7.80 -6.64 -1.48
C ALA A 168 6.45 -7.17 -1.98
N SER A 169 6.45 -7.94 -3.07
CA SER A 169 5.24 -8.59 -3.59
C SER A 169 4.70 -9.64 -2.61
N SER A 170 5.58 -10.44 -1.98
CA SER A 170 5.20 -11.42 -0.96
C SER A 170 4.57 -10.77 0.27
N LEU A 171 5.12 -9.63 0.73
CA LEU A 171 4.54 -8.84 1.82
C LEU A 171 3.15 -8.33 1.44
N ASN A 172 2.97 -7.84 0.22
CA ASN A 172 1.67 -7.38 -0.26
C ASN A 172 0.63 -8.52 -0.30
N SER A 173 1.02 -9.70 -0.78
CA SER A 173 0.16 -10.89 -0.78
C SER A 173 -0.18 -11.36 0.64
N PHE A 174 0.80 -11.34 1.54
CA PHE A 174 0.59 -11.71 2.95
C PHE A 174 -0.38 -10.75 3.64
N THR A 175 -0.17 -9.44 3.50
CA THR A 175 -1.09 -8.43 4.06
C THR A 175 -2.48 -8.54 3.46
N GLY A 176 -2.60 -8.83 2.16
CA GLY A 176 -3.87 -9.08 1.50
C GLY A 176 -4.62 -10.29 2.06
N ALA A 177 -3.91 -11.36 2.43
CA ALA A 177 -4.50 -12.56 3.05
C ALA A 177 -4.87 -12.34 4.53
N VAL A 178 -4.08 -11.57 5.26
CA VAL A 178 -4.30 -11.29 6.70
C VAL A 178 -5.40 -10.25 6.92
N SER A 179 -5.54 -9.28 6.02
CA SER A 179 -6.48 -8.17 6.18
C SER A 179 -7.94 -8.60 6.36
N PRO A 180 -8.51 -9.55 5.58
CA PRO A 180 -9.88 -10.02 5.80
C PRO A 180 -10.05 -10.72 7.16
N VAL A 181 -9.01 -11.43 7.63
CA VAL A 181 -9.03 -12.14 8.92
C VAL A 181 -9.10 -11.16 10.09
N ILE A 182 -8.54 -9.97 9.95
CA ILE A 182 -8.60 -8.91 10.98
C ILE A 182 -9.81 -8.00 10.74
N GLY A 183 -10.00 -7.52 9.51
CA GLY A 183 -10.96 -6.48 9.18
C GLY A 183 -12.41 -6.93 9.26
N THR A 184 -12.72 -8.14 8.78
CA THR A 184 -14.10 -8.63 8.75
C THR A 184 -14.65 -8.91 10.15
N PRO A 185 -13.96 -9.64 11.06
CA PRO A 185 -14.42 -9.80 12.43
C PRO A 185 -14.53 -8.48 13.19
N LEU A 186 -13.57 -7.57 12.97
CA LEU A 186 -13.60 -6.25 13.59
C LEU A 186 -14.84 -5.45 13.17
N LEU A 187 -15.17 -5.47 11.90
CA LEU A 187 -16.40 -4.87 11.40
C LEU A 187 -17.64 -5.59 11.95
N PHE A 188 -17.64 -6.93 11.94
CA PHE A 188 -18.78 -7.72 12.46
C PHE A 188 -19.09 -7.41 13.91
N CYS A 189 -18.08 -7.31 14.78
CA CYS A 189 -18.27 -6.94 16.19
C CYS A 189 -18.91 -5.55 16.33
N THR A 190 -18.66 -4.64 15.40
CA THR A 190 -19.19 -3.27 15.47
C THR A 190 -20.56 -3.12 14.80
N THR A 191 -20.95 -4.02 13.89
CA THR A 191 -22.28 -4.03 13.26
C THR A 191 -23.41 -4.44 14.21
N GLN A 192 -23.08 -4.91 15.41
CA GLN A 192 -24.08 -5.15 16.48
C GLN A 192 -24.63 -3.83 17.07
N ASN A 193 -23.93 -2.72 16.86
CA ASN A 193 -24.35 -1.39 17.27
C ASN A 193 -25.19 -0.72 16.16
N ALA A 194 -25.72 0.48 16.47
CA ALA A 194 -26.45 1.26 15.48
C ALA A 194 -25.52 1.65 14.29
N PRO A 195 -26.04 1.73 13.05
CA PRO A 195 -25.21 2.11 11.88
C PRO A 195 -24.52 3.47 12.03
N ASN A 196 -25.10 4.39 12.78
CA ASN A 196 -24.56 5.73 13.03
C ASN A 196 -23.53 5.77 14.18
N ASP A 197 -23.27 4.65 14.83
CA ASP A 197 -22.27 4.60 15.89
C ASP A 197 -20.86 4.79 15.29
N ILE A 198 -20.03 5.58 15.99
CA ILE A 198 -18.60 5.80 15.66
C ILE A 198 -17.85 4.46 15.65
N ALA A 199 -18.26 3.50 16.47
CA ALA A 199 -17.70 2.18 16.53
C ALA A 199 -17.72 1.46 15.17
N ALA A 200 -18.68 1.72 14.29
CA ALA A 200 -18.72 1.15 12.95
C ALA A 200 -17.47 1.51 12.11
N GLY A 201 -16.83 2.64 12.40
CA GLY A 201 -15.58 3.08 11.78
C GLY A 201 -14.31 2.39 12.27
N THR A 202 -14.38 1.46 13.22
CA THR A 202 -13.21 0.83 13.87
C THR A 202 -12.19 0.24 12.89
N PRO A 203 -12.56 -0.47 11.79
CA PRO A 203 -11.58 -0.95 10.82
C PRO A 203 -10.76 0.18 10.18
N TYR A 204 -11.39 1.34 9.94
CA TYR A 204 -10.73 2.52 9.37
C TYR A 204 -9.85 3.23 10.38
N PHE A 205 -10.24 3.25 11.67
CA PHE A 205 -9.39 3.78 12.73
C PHE A 205 -8.16 2.91 12.95
N LEU A 206 -8.29 1.58 12.85
CA LEU A 206 -7.14 0.68 12.86
C LEU A 206 -6.23 0.92 11.66
N ALA A 207 -6.80 1.04 10.46
CA ALA A 207 -6.03 1.37 9.26
C ALA A 207 -5.32 2.73 9.39
N ALA A 208 -5.99 3.75 9.93
CA ALA A 208 -5.42 5.06 10.21
C ALA A 208 -4.26 4.99 11.22
N PHE A 209 -4.40 4.18 12.28
CA PHE A 209 -3.32 3.94 13.25
C PHE A 209 -2.09 3.30 12.58
N LEU A 210 -2.29 2.31 11.72
CA LEU A 210 -1.19 1.68 10.97
C LEU A 210 -0.48 2.69 10.04
N VAL A 211 -1.26 3.55 9.36
CA VAL A 211 -0.71 4.62 8.52
C VAL A 211 0.05 5.65 9.36
N ALA A 212 -0.47 6.03 10.53
CA ALA A 212 0.21 6.93 11.45
C ALA A 212 1.54 6.34 11.95
N ALA A 213 1.55 5.05 12.30
CA ALA A 213 2.77 4.34 12.67
C ALA A 213 3.78 4.29 11.52
N ALA A 214 3.33 4.01 10.28
CA ALA A 214 4.17 4.05 9.09
C ALA A 214 4.75 5.45 8.84
N LEU A 215 3.95 6.51 9.03
CA LEU A 215 4.37 7.90 8.89
C LEU A 215 5.45 8.26 9.91
N LEU A 216 5.23 7.97 11.19
CA LEU A 216 6.19 8.24 12.25
C LEU A 216 7.52 7.51 12.04
N LEU A 217 7.46 6.24 11.64
CA LEU A 217 8.64 5.45 11.31
C LEU A 217 9.38 6.02 10.10
N SER A 218 8.67 6.39 9.04
CA SER A 218 9.28 6.96 7.83
C SER A 218 10.01 8.28 8.10
N GLN A 219 9.49 9.10 9.00
CA GLN A 219 10.10 10.36 9.42
C GLN A 219 11.32 10.14 10.32
N ARG A 220 11.21 9.27 11.35
CA ARG A 220 12.32 8.97 12.26
C ARG A 220 13.53 8.38 11.56
N LEU A 221 13.29 7.59 10.53
CA LEU A 221 14.34 6.88 9.79
C LEU A 221 14.95 7.74 8.68
N GLY A 222 14.45 8.96 8.49
CA GLY A 222 14.96 9.85 7.46
C GLY A 222 14.93 9.24 6.07
N ILE A 223 13.93 8.35 5.78
CA ILE A 223 13.83 7.63 4.50
C ILE A 223 13.91 8.62 3.33
N GLY A 224 13.49 9.87 3.55
CA GLY A 224 13.65 10.96 2.58
C GLY A 224 15.06 11.52 2.46
N LYS A 225 15.87 11.55 3.53
CA LYS A 225 17.21 12.13 3.54
C LYS A 225 18.28 11.15 3.07
N ALA A 226 18.20 9.89 3.47
CA ALA A 226 19.15 8.84 3.09
C ALA A 226 19.22 8.57 1.57
N ILE A 227 18.24 9.04 0.81
CA ILE A 227 18.17 8.85 -0.64
C ILE A 227 18.79 10.04 -1.38
N THR A 228 18.71 11.25 -0.81
CA THR A 228 19.29 12.46 -1.41
C THR A 228 20.82 12.42 -1.34
N ASP A 229 21.38 11.87 -0.26
CA ASP A 229 22.83 11.75 -0.08
C ASP A 229 23.49 10.68 -0.98
N ASN A 230 22.73 9.71 -1.48
CA ASN A 230 23.21 8.70 -2.43
C ASN A 230 23.07 9.12 -3.91
N GLN A 231 22.55 10.31 -4.19
CA GLN A 231 22.42 10.84 -5.55
C GLN A 231 23.47 11.92 -5.90
N GLN A 232 24.34 12.29 -4.96
CA GLN A 232 25.54 13.08 -5.19
C GLN A 232 26.78 12.19 -5.28
#